data_5c6b04706c6b2144a2b5fc7d47551f74
#
_entry.id   5c6b04706c6b2144a2b5fc7d47551f74
#
_cell.length_a   1.000
_cell.length_b   1.000
_cell.length_c   1.000
_cell.angle_alpha   90.00
_cell.angle_beta   90.00
_cell.angle_gamma   90.00
#
_symmetry.space_group_name_H-M   'P 1'
#
loop_
_entity.id
_entity.type
_entity.pdbx_description
1 polymer ?
#
loop_
_entity_poly.entity_id
_entity_poly.type
_entity_poly.pdbx_seq_one_letter_code
_entity_poly.pdbx_strand_id
1 'polypeptide(L)'
;MGSSGDLAGYIASRTWPARLLGAALSVLLVAGCSDRQHSEEPPPSIEQADIEYAPANADPALAAAHRMALTTRQELCAASSVLESQVAEFMQSPSRAGLGSAREAWRTAHQNWQHWRRLLLTAGLDESDTAHPMIDVEPILPGYLDSVPGYPISGLVYSEVPLDPQALAEEHLSTDLYYVVLGFHPLEFMLWGAPDEDGKPTRKATAFEPASHADADTVPAADRRRTLTQSMAGLLQLAVEEHCAPTVPLPDLSGLAMLFATEGKPPTAIGRRDLLVAWLDELAQTLARWRSQPSGEDNNGMPLWHSAFARTDFTELDAEWSWLMRHFWPEAGPDVSAAKRLGLSLRNLAEAEPAPPGLDDISATRDAAMALAQTLTGNASSASKKDLVQ
;
A
#
# COMPACT_ATOMS: atom_id res chain seq x y z
N MET A 1 25.92 -1.97 -0.26
CA MET A 1 26.46 -1.62 1.08
C MET A 1 25.94 -0.25 1.43
N GLY A 2 24.64 -0.17 1.74
CA GLY A 2 23.97 1.03 2.24
C GLY A 2 24.10 1.03 3.77
N SER A 3 24.48 2.15 4.33
CA SER A 3 24.85 2.25 5.74
C SER A 3 23.65 2.10 6.66
N SER A 4 23.67 1.09 7.51
CA SER A 4 22.75 0.91 8.65
C SER A 4 22.83 2.05 9.70
N GLY A 5 23.63 3.08 9.45
CA GLY A 5 23.79 4.24 10.33
C GLY A 5 22.69 5.29 10.24
N ASP A 6 21.95 5.35 9.15
CA ASP A 6 20.99 6.43 8.92
C ASP A 6 19.62 6.21 9.58
N LEU A 7 19.20 4.96 9.79
CA LEU A 7 17.92 4.64 10.42
C LEU A 7 17.85 5.02 11.90
N ALA A 8 18.90 4.74 12.67
CA ALA A 8 18.97 5.12 14.08
C ALA A 8 19.09 6.65 14.25
N GLY A 9 19.80 7.33 13.34
CA GLY A 9 19.90 8.78 13.29
C GLY A 9 18.56 9.45 12.88
N TYR A 10 17.82 8.83 12.01
CA TYR A 10 16.51 9.26 11.52
C TYR A 10 15.43 9.24 12.64
N ILE A 11 15.45 8.23 13.49
CA ILE A 11 14.50 8.12 14.63
C ILE A 11 14.93 8.97 15.82
N ALA A 12 16.23 9.07 16.10
CA ALA A 12 16.76 9.84 17.23
C ALA A 12 16.66 11.38 17.06
N SER A 13 16.48 11.87 15.82
CA SER A 13 16.36 13.31 15.54
C SER A 13 14.94 13.87 15.73
N ARG A 14 13.94 13.00 15.97
CA ARG A 14 12.55 13.41 16.17
C ARG A 14 12.13 13.24 17.62
N THR A 15 11.83 14.34 18.27
CA THR A 15 11.13 14.36 19.57
C THR A 15 9.70 13.87 19.35
N TRP A 16 9.42 12.65 19.79
CA TRP A 16 8.10 12.04 19.79
C TRP A 16 7.11 12.94 20.54
N PRO A 17 5.98 13.35 19.98
CA PRO A 17 4.97 14.04 20.75
C PRO A 17 4.42 13.08 21.82
N ALA A 18 4.59 13.43 23.09
CA ALA A 18 4.08 12.68 24.25
C ALA A 18 2.53 12.73 24.32
N ARG A 19 1.85 12.06 23.36
CA ARG A 19 0.40 11.99 23.30
C ARG A 19 -0.17 10.60 23.62
N LEU A 20 0.62 9.68 24.08
CA LEU A 20 0.20 8.32 24.42
C LEU A 20 0.31 7.99 25.90
N LEU A 21 -0.11 8.89 26.81
CA LEU A 21 -0.38 8.51 28.21
C LEU A 21 -1.21 9.61 28.87
N GLY A 22 -2.50 9.34 29.09
CA GLY A 22 -3.28 10.24 29.95
C GLY A 22 -4.80 10.13 29.83
N ALA A 23 -5.36 8.94 30.00
CA ALA A 23 -6.78 8.83 30.38
C ALA A 23 -6.85 8.36 31.84
N ALA A 24 -6.72 9.26 32.78
CA ALA A 24 -7.10 9.06 34.17
C ALA A 24 -8.05 10.19 34.61
N LEU A 25 -9.29 9.83 34.70
CA LEU A 25 -10.32 10.22 35.60
C LEU A 25 -10.09 11.46 36.49
N SER A 26 -10.85 12.54 36.25
CA SER A 26 -11.26 13.47 37.30
C SER A 26 -12.60 14.12 36.93
N VAL A 27 -13.64 13.63 37.54
CA VAL A 27 -14.95 14.29 37.63
C VAL A 27 -14.79 15.45 38.62
N LEU A 28 -14.99 16.67 38.18
CA LEU A 28 -15.31 17.80 39.03
C LEU A 28 -16.37 18.67 38.34
N LEU A 29 -17.57 18.62 38.88
CA LEU A 29 -18.68 19.51 38.60
C LEU A 29 -18.33 20.93 39.07
N VAL A 30 -18.30 21.88 38.13
CA VAL A 30 -18.59 23.29 38.48
C VAL A 30 -19.49 23.86 37.38
N ALA A 31 -20.70 24.24 37.79
CA ALA A 31 -21.61 25.01 36.98
C ALA A 31 -21.09 26.45 36.82
N GLY A 32 -21.04 26.93 35.61
CA GLY A 32 -20.72 28.32 35.27
C GLY A 32 -21.16 28.62 33.87
N CYS A 33 -22.36 29.19 33.71
CA CYS A 33 -22.81 29.76 32.45
C CYS A 33 -21.87 30.87 31.98
N SER A 34 -21.31 30.74 30.79
CA SER A 34 -20.84 31.86 29.99
C SER A 34 -20.98 31.50 28.52
N ASP A 35 -21.96 32.14 27.90
CA ASP A 35 -22.13 32.17 26.44
C ASP A 35 -20.83 32.69 25.77
N ARG A 36 -20.09 31.78 25.19
CA ARG A 36 -19.17 32.07 24.07
C ARG A 36 -19.65 31.19 22.94
N GLN A 37 -20.37 31.80 22.03
CA GLN A 37 -20.52 31.27 20.67
C GLN A 37 -19.12 31.18 20.05
N HIS A 38 -18.48 30.01 20.17
CA HIS A 38 -17.47 29.61 19.22
C HIS A 38 -18.26 29.19 17.97
N SER A 39 -18.29 30.07 16.99
CA SER A 39 -18.54 29.66 15.62
C SER A 39 -17.37 28.73 15.25
N GLU A 40 -17.58 27.42 15.35
CA GLU A 40 -16.76 26.45 14.65
C GLU A 40 -16.94 26.75 13.16
N GLU A 41 -15.97 27.41 12.58
CA GLU A 41 -15.85 27.48 11.13
C GLU A 41 -15.74 26.04 10.65
N PRO A 42 -16.62 25.59 9.73
CA PRO A 42 -16.51 24.25 9.19
C PRO A 42 -15.11 24.11 8.54
N PRO A 43 -14.47 22.94 8.63
CA PRO A 43 -13.18 22.73 7.99
C PRO A 43 -13.31 23.12 6.52
N PRO A 44 -12.29 23.78 5.94
CA PRO A 44 -12.34 24.25 4.56
C PRO A 44 -12.68 23.05 3.65
N SER A 45 -13.63 23.28 2.75
CA SER A 45 -13.99 22.26 1.77
C SER A 45 -12.75 21.88 0.95
N ILE A 46 -12.64 20.62 0.53
CA ILE A 46 -11.51 20.08 -0.26
C ILE A 46 -11.19 20.99 -1.46
N GLU A 47 -12.20 21.59 -2.09
CA GLU A 47 -12.02 22.59 -3.16
C GLU A 47 -11.24 23.84 -2.75
N GLN A 48 -11.33 24.29 -1.51
CA GLN A 48 -10.60 25.48 -1.03
C GLN A 48 -9.14 25.17 -0.69
N ALA A 49 -8.84 23.96 -0.20
CA ALA A 49 -7.47 23.53 0.05
C ALA A 49 -6.69 23.33 -1.25
N ASP A 50 -7.35 22.82 -2.32
CA ASP A 50 -6.74 22.61 -3.64
C ASP A 50 -6.34 23.92 -4.34
N ILE A 51 -7.05 25.02 -4.08
CA ILE A 51 -6.77 26.34 -4.69
C ILE A 51 -5.54 27.01 -4.07
N GLU A 52 -5.24 26.72 -2.81
CA GLU A 52 -4.13 27.38 -2.08
C GLU A 52 -2.76 26.79 -2.44
N TYR A 53 -2.70 25.57 -2.99
CA TYR A 53 -1.46 24.89 -3.38
C TYR A 53 -1.11 24.94 -4.87
N ALA A 54 -2.05 25.30 -5.73
CA ALA A 54 -1.73 25.56 -7.13
C ALA A 54 -1.19 26.98 -7.25
N PRO A 55 0.03 27.21 -7.78
CA PRO A 55 0.50 28.56 -8.06
C PRO A 55 -0.54 29.26 -8.94
N ALA A 56 -0.93 30.47 -8.60
CA ALA A 56 -2.03 31.22 -9.25
C ALA A 56 -1.88 31.41 -10.78
N ASN A 57 -0.75 31.01 -11.36
CA ASN A 57 -0.41 31.04 -12.77
C ASN A 57 0.10 29.68 -13.28
N ALA A 58 -0.26 28.56 -12.62
CA ALA A 58 0.20 27.25 -13.05
C ALA A 58 -0.41 26.87 -14.40
N ASP A 59 0.39 26.24 -15.25
CA ASP A 59 -0.07 25.53 -16.44
C ASP A 59 -1.24 24.59 -16.05
N PRO A 60 -2.36 24.58 -16.78
CA PRO A 60 -3.50 23.71 -16.51
C PRO A 60 -3.12 22.24 -16.35
N ALA A 61 -2.14 21.74 -17.08
CA ALA A 61 -1.65 20.38 -16.99
C ALA A 61 -0.91 20.12 -15.65
N LEU A 62 -0.07 21.07 -15.23
CA LEU A 62 0.59 20.99 -13.93
C LEU A 62 -0.42 21.07 -12.78
N ALA A 63 -1.42 21.93 -12.90
CA ALA A 63 -2.50 22.01 -11.92
C ALA A 63 -3.32 20.70 -11.84
N ALA A 64 -3.55 20.01 -12.96
CA ALA A 64 -4.20 18.71 -13.00
C ALA A 64 -3.33 17.62 -12.32
N ALA A 65 -2.03 17.60 -12.60
CA ALA A 65 -1.08 16.70 -11.95
C ALA A 65 -1.02 16.93 -10.43
N HIS A 66 -0.99 18.17 -9.98
CA HIS A 66 -1.02 18.52 -8.56
C HIS A 66 -2.31 18.06 -7.88
N ARG A 67 -3.48 18.30 -8.48
CA ARG A 67 -4.75 17.83 -7.91
C ARG A 67 -4.76 16.31 -7.78
N MET A 68 -4.35 15.59 -8.82
CA MET A 68 -4.28 14.13 -8.77
C MET A 68 -3.34 13.64 -7.65
N ALA A 69 -2.15 14.22 -7.55
CA ALA A 69 -1.20 13.85 -6.52
C ALA A 69 -1.72 14.13 -5.10
N LEU A 70 -2.37 15.29 -4.89
CA LEU A 70 -2.99 15.63 -3.61
C LEU A 70 -4.11 14.64 -3.25
N THR A 71 -4.99 14.30 -4.19
CA THR A 71 -6.08 13.35 -3.96
C THR A 71 -5.52 11.97 -3.62
N THR A 72 -4.60 11.43 -4.41
CA THR A 72 -4.00 10.10 -4.16
C THR A 72 -3.26 10.07 -2.81
N ARG A 73 -2.55 11.15 -2.47
CA ARG A 73 -1.90 11.30 -1.16
C ARG A 73 -2.92 11.34 -0.01
N GLN A 74 -4.01 12.06 -0.14
CA GLN A 74 -5.07 12.13 0.86
C GLN A 74 -5.77 10.78 1.06
N GLU A 75 -6.01 10.04 -0.01
CA GLU A 75 -6.57 8.69 0.04
C GLU A 75 -5.63 7.73 0.80
N LEU A 76 -4.33 7.77 0.53
CA LEU A 76 -3.33 7.00 1.27
C LEU A 76 -3.33 7.36 2.77
N CYS A 77 -3.30 8.64 3.09
CA CYS A 77 -3.25 9.12 4.47
C CYS A 77 -4.50 8.70 5.27
N ALA A 78 -5.67 8.86 4.65
CA ALA A 78 -6.93 8.43 5.26
C ALA A 78 -6.98 6.90 5.47
N ALA A 79 -6.56 6.13 4.47
CA ALA A 79 -6.55 4.67 4.55
C ALA A 79 -5.57 4.15 5.60
N SER A 80 -4.39 4.75 5.73
CA SER A 80 -3.40 4.40 6.76
C SER A 80 -3.92 4.69 8.17
N SER A 81 -4.58 5.83 8.38
CA SER A 81 -5.20 6.17 9.66
C SER A 81 -6.33 5.20 10.03
N VAL A 82 -7.14 4.79 9.04
CA VAL A 82 -8.19 3.78 9.24
C VAL A 82 -7.56 2.42 9.60
N LEU A 83 -6.48 2.02 8.95
CA LEU A 83 -5.77 0.78 9.25
C LEU A 83 -5.28 0.77 10.70
N GLU A 84 -4.60 1.81 11.15
CA GLU A 84 -4.12 1.91 12.54
C GLU A 84 -5.29 1.79 13.52
N SER A 85 -6.36 2.56 13.30
CA SER A 85 -7.55 2.56 14.15
C SER A 85 -8.24 1.19 14.21
N GLN A 86 -8.40 0.50 13.08
CA GLN A 86 -9.02 -0.83 13.02
C GLN A 86 -8.14 -1.90 13.69
N VAL A 87 -6.83 -1.81 13.56
CA VAL A 87 -5.90 -2.69 14.30
C VAL A 87 -5.97 -2.40 15.80
N ALA A 88 -5.96 -1.14 16.22
CA ALA A 88 -6.05 -0.77 17.63
C ALA A 88 -7.36 -1.25 18.26
N GLU A 89 -8.50 -1.06 17.60
CA GLU A 89 -9.80 -1.55 18.04
C GLU A 89 -9.81 -3.09 18.17
N PHE A 90 -9.29 -3.79 17.17
CA PHE A 90 -9.18 -5.25 17.21
C PHE A 90 -8.29 -5.72 18.37
N MET A 91 -7.15 -5.05 18.64
CA MET A 91 -6.27 -5.42 19.77
C MET A 91 -6.92 -5.18 21.13
N GLN A 92 -7.82 -4.18 21.26
CA GLN A 92 -8.57 -3.95 22.48
C GLN A 92 -9.66 -5.01 22.74
N SER A 93 -10.30 -5.50 21.67
CA SER A 93 -11.39 -6.47 21.76
C SER A 93 -11.29 -7.49 20.61
N PRO A 94 -10.40 -8.50 20.73
CA PRO A 94 -10.20 -9.49 19.70
C PRO A 94 -11.50 -10.23 19.35
N SER A 95 -11.89 -10.15 18.09
CA SER A 95 -13.08 -10.81 17.56
C SER A 95 -12.90 -11.18 16.09
N ARG A 96 -13.66 -12.14 15.60
CA ARG A 96 -13.63 -12.51 14.18
C ARG A 96 -14.00 -11.32 13.28
N ALA A 97 -14.96 -10.51 13.67
CA ALA A 97 -15.37 -9.32 12.94
C ALA A 97 -14.25 -8.27 12.92
N GLY A 98 -13.66 -7.98 14.11
CA GLY A 98 -12.54 -7.03 14.22
C GLY A 98 -11.32 -7.44 13.40
N LEU A 99 -10.96 -8.74 13.40
CA LEU A 99 -9.90 -9.24 12.53
C LEU A 99 -10.26 -9.05 11.04
N GLY A 100 -11.52 -9.27 10.67
CA GLY A 100 -11.99 -9.01 9.31
C GLY A 100 -11.87 -7.53 8.91
N SER A 101 -12.26 -6.62 9.79
CA SER A 101 -12.13 -5.16 9.58
C SER A 101 -10.67 -4.72 9.46
N ALA A 102 -9.78 -5.22 10.34
CA ALA A 102 -8.35 -4.92 10.27
C ALA A 102 -7.71 -5.40 8.95
N ARG A 103 -8.07 -6.59 8.49
CA ARG A 103 -7.62 -7.13 7.19
C ARG A 103 -8.10 -6.30 6.01
N GLU A 104 -9.35 -5.86 6.01
CA GLU A 104 -9.90 -5.03 4.95
C GLU A 104 -9.26 -3.64 4.94
N ALA A 105 -9.03 -3.06 6.11
CA ALA A 105 -8.31 -1.80 6.23
C ALA A 105 -6.86 -1.92 5.72
N TRP A 106 -6.18 -3.06 5.98
CA TRP A 106 -4.85 -3.34 5.44
C TRP A 106 -4.87 -3.35 3.91
N ARG A 107 -5.80 -4.11 3.29
CA ARG A 107 -5.92 -4.16 1.82
C ARG A 107 -6.12 -2.77 1.22
N THR A 108 -7.02 -1.99 1.81
CA THR A 108 -7.30 -0.63 1.35
C THR A 108 -6.06 0.27 1.48
N ALA A 109 -5.34 0.22 2.60
CA ALA A 109 -4.15 1.03 2.81
C ALA A 109 -3.00 0.62 1.88
N HIS A 110 -2.76 -0.68 1.72
CA HIS A 110 -1.73 -1.20 0.82
C HIS A 110 -2.02 -0.83 -0.64
N GLN A 111 -3.26 -0.97 -1.10
CA GLN A 111 -3.68 -0.55 -2.44
C GLN A 111 -3.45 0.96 -2.68
N ASN A 112 -3.78 1.81 -1.70
CA ASN A 112 -3.53 3.24 -1.82
C ASN A 112 -2.03 3.58 -1.81
N TRP A 113 -1.22 2.81 -1.09
CA TRP A 113 0.24 2.91 -1.18
C TRP A 113 0.74 2.58 -2.59
N GLN A 114 0.25 1.49 -3.21
CA GLN A 114 0.62 1.12 -4.57
C GLN A 114 0.19 2.20 -5.59
N HIS A 115 -0.99 2.79 -5.45
CA HIS A 115 -1.43 3.92 -6.29
C HIS A 115 -0.52 5.14 -6.12
N TRP A 116 -0.16 5.49 -4.90
CA TRP A 116 0.77 6.59 -4.61
C TRP A 116 2.15 6.33 -5.22
N ARG A 117 2.71 5.16 -5.00
CA ARG A 117 3.98 4.75 -5.57
C ARG A 117 3.94 4.78 -7.10
N ARG A 118 2.90 4.24 -7.74
CA ARG A 118 2.72 4.28 -9.18
C ARG A 118 2.64 5.71 -9.72
N LEU A 119 1.97 6.61 -9.00
CA LEU A 119 1.93 8.03 -9.37
C LEU A 119 3.33 8.65 -9.32
N LEU A 120 4.12 8.39 -8.30
CA LEU A 120 5.48 8.89 -8.17
C LEU A 120 6.39 8.39 -9.31
N LEU A 121 6.35 7.10 -9.63
CA LEU A 121 7.05 6.51 -10.77
C LEU A 121 6.62 7.16 -12.09
N THR A 122 5.32 7.42 -12.25
CA THR A 122 4.78 8.11 -13.43
C THR A 122 5.23 9.57 -13.50
N ALA A 123 5.46 10.22 -12.37
CA ALA A 123 6.04 11.57 -12.31
C ALA A 123 7.53 11.60 -12.70
N GLY A 124 8.19 10.46 -12.75
CA GLY A 124 9.58 10.32 -13.16
C GLY A 124 10.56 10.10 -12.02
N LEU A 125 10.07 9.82 -10.80
CA LEU A 125 10.92 9.35 -9.71
C LEU A 125 11.35 7.90 -10.02
N ASP A 126 12.54 7.53 -9.64
CA ASP A 126 12.99 6.15 -9.79
C ASP A 126 12.52 5.26 -8.61
N GLU A 127 12.72 3.96 -8.74
CA GLU A 127 12.28 3.01 -7.71
C GLU A 127 12.95 3.26 -6.35
N SER A 128 14.20 3.71 -6.34
CA SER A 128 14.92 4.00 -5.10
C SER A 128 14.37 5.23 -4.38
N ASP A 129 13.87 6.22 -5.13
CA ASP A 129 13.24 7.42 -4.58
C ASP A 129 11.82 7.16 -4.08
N THR A 130 11.15 6.13 -4.61
CA THR A 130 9.80 5.73 -4.20
C THR A 130 9.80 4.65 -3.11
N ALA A 131 10.93 3.98 -2.89
CA ALA A 131 11.06 2.98 -1.83
C ALA A 131 11.14 3.66 -0.46
N HIS A 132 10.39 3.15 0.50
CA HIS A 132 10.47 3.61 1.89
C HIS A 132 10.80 2.43 2.80
N PRO A 133 11.90 2.50 3.56
CA PRO A 133 12.42 1.35 4.31
C PRO A 133 11.49 0.85 5.43
N MET A 134 10.46 1.61 5.78
CA MET A 134 9.51 1.26 6.85
C MET A 134 8.07 1.06 6.34
N ILE A 135 7.83 1.06 5.02
CA ILE A 135 6.46 0.99 4.49
C ILE A 135 6.25 -0.32 3.73
N ASP A 136 7.05 -0.58 2.70
CA ASP A 136 6.80 -1.66 1.75
C ASP A 136 8.12 -2.36 1.42
N VAL A 137 8.53 -3.25 2.32
CA VAL A 137 9.82 -3.93 2.27
C VAL A 137 9.63 -5.44 2.19
N GLU A 138 10.27 -6.05 1.22
CA GLU A 138 10.32 -7.48 0.97
C GLU A 138 11.76 -7.95 0.70
N PRO A 139 12.02 -9.25 0.82
CA PRO A 139 11.18 -10.29 1.42
C PRO A 139 11.26 -10.29 2.95
N ILE A 140 10.26 -10.87 3.61
CA ILE A 140 10.26 -11.02 5.06
C ILE A 140 10.58 -12.45 5.48
N LEU A 141 11.09 -12.64 6.70
CA LEU A 141 11.24 -13.93 7.36
C LEU A 141 10.12 -14.10 8.41
N PRO A 142 8.99 -14.76 8.11
CA PRO A 142 7.84 -14.82 9.01
C PRO A 142 8.17 -15.41 10.38
N GLY A 143 9.03 -16.44 10.43
CA GLY A 143 9.48 -17.07 11.68
C GLY A 143 10.30 -16.17 12.59
N TYR A 144 10.79 -15.03 12.09
CA TYR A 144 11.41 -13.98 12.91
C TYR A 144 10.37 -13.15 13.68
N LEU A 145 9.14 -13.08 13.20
CA LEU A 145 8.06 -12.31 13.82
C LEU A 145 7.24 -13.14 14.80
N ASP A 146 6.79 -14.31 14.37
CA ASP A 146 5.89 -15.19 15.13
C ASP A 146 6.06 -16.64 14.67
N SER A 147 5.36 -17.55 15.33
CA SER A 147 5.35 -18.98 15.00
C SER A 147 4.93 -19.27 13.55
N VAL A 148 5.62 -20.20 12.95
CA VAL A 148 5.33 -20.74 11.61
C VAL A 148 5.27 -22.27 11.67
N PRO A 149 4.72 -22.97 10.67
CA PRO A 149 4.74 -24.43 10.59
C PRO A 149 6.16 -24.97 10.80
N GLY A 150 6.32 -25.94 11.70
CA GLY A 150 7.61 -26.50 12.08
C GLY A 150 8.37 -25.74 13.20
N TYR A 151 8.02 -24.49 13.47
CA TYR A 151 8.64 -23.65 14.52
C TYR A 151 7.55 -22.99 15.37
N PRO A 152 6.90 -23.74 16.29
CA PRO A 152 5.74 -23.25 17.04
C PRO A 152 6.07 -22.22 18.13
N ILE A 153 7.34 -22.10 18.50
CA ILE A 153 7.85 -21.14 19.49
C ILE A 153 9.01 -20.42 18.83
N SER A 154 8.73 -19.40 18.03
CA SER A 154 9.74 -18.63 17.31
C SER A 154 9.36 -17.16 17.19
N GLY A 155 10.35 -16.35 16.89
CA GLY A 155 10.20 -14.95 16.59
C GLY A 155 10.03 -14.02 17.79
N LEU A 156 9.83 -12.76 17.49
CA LEU A 156 9.70 -11.67 18.47
C LEU A 156 8.58 -11.90 19.48
N VAL A 157 7.51 -12.57 19.06
CA VAL A 157 6.39 -12.92 19.94
C VAL A 157 6.81 -13.82 21.10
N TYR A 158 7.84 -14.64 20.92
CA TYR A 158 8.33 -15.58 21.95
C TYR A 158 9.71 -15.19 22.52
N SER A 159 10.22 -14.03 22.15
CA SER A 159 11.49 -13.51 22.62
C SER A 159 11.31 -12.56 23.82
N GLU A 160 12.43 -12.14 24.43
CA GLU A 160 12.46 -11.10 25.45
C GLU A 160 12.75 -9.71 24.88
N VAL A 161 12.89 -9.59 23.56
CA VAL A 161 13.12 -8.31 22.87
C VAL A 161 11.98 -7.35 23.22
N PRO A 162 12.26 -6.10 23.62
CA PRO A 162 11.23 -5.10 23.83
C PRO A 162 10.44 -4.84 22.55
N LEU A 163 9.13 -4.59 22.67
CA LEU A 163 8.23 -4.37 21.55
C LEU A 163 7.74 -2.91 21.48
N ASP A 164 8.44 -2.01 22.14
CA ASP A 164 8.21 -0.58 22.00
C ASP A 164 8.71 -0.09 20.63
N PRO A 165 8.20 1.07 20.15
CA PRO A 165 8.52 1.58 18.84
C PRO A 165 10.01 1.76 18.55
N GLN A 166 10.81 2.17 19.54
CA GLN A 166 12.23 2.36 19.36
C GLN A 166 12.97 1.02 19.17
N ALA A 167 12.69 0.04 20.02
CA ALA A 167 13.30 -1.28 19.93
C ALA A 167 12.94 -1.97 18.59
N LEU A 168 11.69 -1.85 18.14
CA LEU A 168 11.27 -2.42 16.85
C LEU A 168 11.94 -1.75 15.65
N ALA A 169 12.19 -0.45 15.74
CA ALA A 169 12.92 0.26 14.70
C ALA A 169 14.42 -0.14 14.67
N GLU A 170 15.01 -0.41 15.84
CA GLU A 170 16.37 -0.92 15.95
C GLU A 170 16.50 -2.37 15.45
N GLU A 171 15.46 -3.20 15.63
CA GLU A 171 15.39 -4.58 15.13
C GLU A 171 15.18 -4.66 13.60
N HIS A 172 14.50 -3.66 13.03
CA HIS A 172 14.17 -3.67 11.62
C HIS A 172 15.42 -3.60 10.74
N LEU A 173 15.65 -4.64 9.92
CA LEU A 173 16.82 -4.77 9.03
C LEU A 173 18.17 -4.71 9.75
N SER A 174 18.22 -5.02 11.05
CA SER A 174 19.38 -4.77 11.91
C SER A 174 20.61 -5.63 11.57
N THR A 175 20.40 -6.92 11.33
CA THR A 175 21.49 -7.89 11.11
C THR A 175 21.36 -8.63 9.80
N ASP A 176 20.16 -8.73 9.24
CA ASP A 176 19.86 -9.40 8.00
C ASP A 176 18.75 -8.64 7.26
N LEU A 177 18.83 -8.58 5.93
CA LEU A 177 17.82 -7.92 5.08
C LEU A 177 16.46 -8.62 5.13
N TYR A 178 16.39 -9.86 5.62
CA TYR A 178 15.15 -10.60 5.85
C TYR A 178 14.49 -10.31 7.20
N TYR A 179 15.21 -9.64 8.15
CA TYR A 179 14.66 -9.29 9.46
C TYR A 179 13.81 -8.01 9.36
N VAL A 180 12.83 -8.10 8.46
CA VAL A 180 11.86 -7.02 8.22
C VAL A 180 10.79 -7.12 9.30
N VAL A 181 10.74 -6.13 10.18
CA VAL A 181 9.80 -6.06 11.33
C VAL A 181 8.69 -5.05 11.08
N LEU A 182 8.95 -4.03 10.26
CA LEU A 182 8.04 -2.91 10.03
C LEU A 182 7.57 -2.86 8.58
N GLY A 183 6.39 -2.31 8.38
CA GLY A 183 5.79 -2.14 7.07
C GLY A 183 4.54 -2.99 6.83
N PHE A 184 4.04 -2.94 5.62
CA PHE A 184 2.82 -3.65 5.22
C PHE A 184 2.95 -5.17 5.38
N HIS A 185 4.03 -5.78 4.90
CA HIS A 185 4.16 -7.25 4.86
C HIS A 185 4.35 -7.91 6.23
N PRO A 186 5.14 -7.36 7.18
CA PRO A 186 5.13 -7.86 8.55
C PRO A 186 3.76 -7.76 9.22
N LEU A 187 3.04 -6.64 9.04
CA LEU A 187 1.70 -6.48 9.57
C LEU A 187 0.71 -7.44 8.91
N GLU A 188 0.82 -7.67 7.61
CA GLU A 188 0.08 -8.67 6.87
C GLU A 188 0.24 -10.06 7.50
N PHE A 189 1.49 -10.51 7.71
CA PHE A 189 1.75 -11.79 8.36
C PHE A 189 1.12 -11.88 9.75
N MET A 190 1.19 -10.81 10.54
CA MET A 190 0.56 -10.81 11.86
C MET A 190 -0.95 -10.98 11.78
N LEU A 191 -1.60 -10.40 10.78
CA LEU A 191 -3.06 -10.47 10.61
C LEU A 191 -3.53 -11.77 9.95
N TRP A 192 -2.79 -12.34 9.00
CA TRP A 192 -3.21 -13.55 8.25
C TRP A 192 -2.57 -14.84 8.76
N GLY A 193 -1.33 -14.79 9.27
CA GLY A 193 -0.49 -15.93 9.57
C GLY A 193 0.01 -16.62 8.30
N ALA A 194 0.88 -17.63 8.45
CA ALA A 194 1.28 -18.46 7.33
C ALA A 194 0.04 -19.17 6.73
N PRO A 195 -0.11 -19.19 5.39
CA PRO A 195 -1.22 -19.88 4.76
C PRO A 195 -1.13 -21.40 5.00
N ASP A 196 -2.28 -22.07 5.00
CA ASP A 196 -2.36 -23.53 4.98
C ASP A 196 -2.08 -24.08 3.57
N GLU A 197 -2.15 -25.41 3.42
CA GLU A 197 -1.92 -26.11 2.14
C GLU A 197 -2.90 -25.66 1.02
N ASP A 198 -4.08 -25.17 1.40
CA ASP A 198 -5.08 -24.62 0.47
C ASP A 198 -4.88 -23.10 0.23
N GLY A 199 -3.87 -22.49 0.82
CA GLY A 199 -3.61 -21.05 0.73
C GLY A 199 -4.50 -20.18 1.64
N LYS A 200 -5.24 -20.79 2.58
CA LYS A 200 -6.15 -20.07 3.47
C LYS A 200 -5.39 -19.48 4.67
N PRO A 201 -5.80 -18.28 5.15
CA PRO A 201 -5.20 -17.69 6.33
C PRO A 201 -5.43 -18.52 7.58
N THR A 202 -4.36 -18.78 8.31
CA THR A 202 -4.40 -19.62 9.54
C THR A 202 -4.63 -18.81 10.80
N ARG A 203 -4.35 -17.49 10.80
CA ARG A 203 -4.48 -16.64 11.98
C ARG A 203 -5.96 -16.45 12.35
N LYS A 204 -6.29 -16.79 13.58
CA LYS A 204 -7.62 -16.61 14.17
C LYS A 204 -7.61 -15.46 15.19
N ALA A 205 -8.75 -14.83 15.41
CA ALA A 205 -8.87 -13.80 16.43
C ALA A 205 -8.47 -14.29 17.83
N THR A 206 -8.71 -15.58 18.14
CA THR A 206 -8.31 -16.21 19.40
C THR A 206 -6.81 -16.20 19.65
N ALA A 207 -5.98 -16.03 18.63
CA ALA A 207 -4.53 -15.89 18.80
C ALA A 207 -4.13 -14.57 19.49
N PHE A 208 -5.06 -13.62 19.57
CA PHE A 208 -4.90 -12.31 20.17
C PHE A 208 -5.70 -12.14 21.47
N GLU A 209 -6.47 -13.16 21.90
CA GLU A 209 -7.22 -13.09 23.15
C GLU A 209 -6.26 -13.06 24.34
N PRO A 210 -6.52 -12.20 25.34
CA PRO A 210 -5.72 -12.18 26.57
C PRO A 210 -5.67 -13.56 27.22
N ALA A 211 -4.48 -13.96 27.67
CA ALA A 211 -4.34 -15.22 28.39
C ALA A 211 -5.11 -15.14 29.73
N SER A 212 -6.01 -16.09 29.95
CA SER A 212 -6.81 -16.15 31.19
C SER A 212 -5.98 -16.51 32.42
N HIS A 213 -4.82 -17.13 32.22
CA HIS A 213 -3.85 -17.48 33.27
C HIS A 213 -2.43 -17.28 32.72
N ALA A 214 -1.73 -16.27 33.20
CA ALA A 214 -0.31 -16.07 32.96
C ALA A 214 0.47 -16.56 34.19
N ASP A 215 1.53 -17.31 33.99
CA ASP A 215 2.54 -17.48 35.04
C ASP A 215 3.14 -16.10 35.32
N ALA A 216 3.36 -15.78 36.61
CA ALA A 216 3.72 -14.44 37.04
C ALA A 216 5.02 -13.90 36.44
N ASP A 217 5.85 -14.77 35.87
CA ASP A 217 7.20 -14.45 35.40
C ASP A 217 7.35 -14.33 33.87
N THR A 218 6.28 -14.61 33.07
CA THR A 218 6.36 -14.55 31.62
C THR A 218 5.17 -13.80 31.00
N VAL A 219 5.44 -12.89 30.08
CA VAL A 219 4.39 -12.24 29.28
C VAL A 219 3.81 -13.24 28.28
N PRO A 220 2.51 -13.51 28.29
CA PRO A 220 1.89 -14.47 27.37
C PRO A 220 2.11 -14.10 25.91
N ALA A 221 2.34 -15.09 25.05
CA ALA A 221 2.55 -14.89 23.62
C ALA A 221 1.40 -14.11 22.95
N ALA A 222 0.15 -14.31 23.40
CA ALA A 222 -1.00 -13.55 22.88
C ALA A 222 -0.89 -12.05 23.19
N ASP A 223 -0.43 -11.69 24.39
CA ASP A 223 -0.23 -10.29 24.80
C ASP A 223 0.91 -9.66 24.03
N ARG A 224 2.04 -10.38 23.87
CA ARG A 224 3.15 -9.93 23.04
C ARG A 224 2.76 -9.76 21.59
N ARG A 225 1.96 -10.71 21.05
CA ARG A 225 1.44 -10.62 19.67
C ARG A 225 0.58 -9.37 19.47
N ARG A 226 -0.31 -9.05 20.42
CA ARG A 226 -1.11 -7.81 20.40
C ARG A 226 -0.22 -6.58 20.40
N THR A 227 0.73 -6.51 21.33
CA THR A 227 1.66 -5.39 21.43
C THR A 227 2.45 -5.21 20.14
N LEU A 228 3.04 -6.28 19.61
CA LEU A 228 3.81 -6.23 18.36
C LEU A 228 2.96 -5.74 17.18
N THR A 229 1.78 -6.33 16.99
CA THR A 229 0.89 -5.96 15.87
C THR A 229 0.42 -4.51 15.97
N GLN A 230 0.10 -4.03 17.17
CA GLN A 230 -0.29 -2.64 17.40
C GLN A 230 0.86 -1.66 17.15
N SER A 231 2.06 -1.99 17.64
CA SER A 231 3.25 -1.17 17.41
C SER A 231 3.63 -1.11 15.92
N MET A 232 3.52 -2.22 15.19
CA MET A 232 3.72 -2.26 13.73
C MET A 232 2.75 -1.34 12.99
N ALA A 233 1.45 -1.40 13.32
CA ALA A 233 0.44 -0.55 12.68
C ALA A 233 0.67 0.94 12.96
N GLY A 234 1.02 1.30 14.21
CA GLY A 234 1.34 2.68 14.58
C GLY A 234 2.60 3.20 13.89
N LEU A 235 3.65 2.39 13.79
CA LEU A 235 4.90 2.76 13.10
C LEU A 235 4.69 2.89 11.59
N LEU A 236 3.91 1.99 10.98
CA LEU A 236 3.53 2.09 9.57
C LEU A 236 2.76 3.39 9.31
N GLN A 237 1.77 3.72 10.16
CA GLN A 237 1.04 4.98 10.02
C GLN A 237 1.98 6.18 10.12
N LEU A 238 2.89 6.22 11.09
CA LEU A 238 3.86 7.30 11.24
C LEU A 238 4.76 7.44 10.00
N ALA A 239 5.22 6.34 9.42
CA ALA A 239 6.00 6.37 8.20
C ALA A 239 5.19 6.93 7.01
N VAL A 240 3.92 6.53 6.89
CA VAL A 240 3.02 7.10 5.85
C VAL A 240 2.73 8.58 6.12
N GLU A 241 2.56 9.00 7.37
CA GLU A 241 2.33 10.42 7.73
C GLU A 241 3.45 11.35 7.26
N GLU A 242 4.65 10.84 7.04
CA GLU A 242 5.74 11.61 6.45
C GLU A 242 5.44 12.12 5.04
N HIS A 243 4.62 11.36 4.30
CA HIS A 243 4.10 11.78 3.00
C HIS A 243 2.88 12.72 3.13
N CYS A 244 2.21 12.73 4.29
CA CYS A 244 0.89 13.31 4.50
C CYS A 244 0.90 14.74 5.04
N ALA A 245 1.96 15.13 5.75
CA ALA A 245 1.99 16.43 6.39
C ALA A 245 1.84 17.56 5.35
N PRO A 246 0.96 18.55 5.58
CA PRO A 246 0.76 19.67 4.64
C PRO A 246 2.04 20.45 4.34
N THR A 247 3.02 20.37 5.24
CA THR A 247 4.33 21.03 5.09
C THR A 247 5.28 20.24 4.19
N VAL A 248 4.97 18.99 3.86
CA VAL A 248 5.77 18.17 2.93
C VAL A 248 5.39 18.56 1.50
N PRO A 249 6.30 19.15 0.73
CA PRO A 249 6.02 19.51 -0.64
C PRO A 249 5.76 18.25 -1.47
N LEU A 250 4.91 18.38 -2.47
CA LEU A 250 4.83 17.37 -3.51
C LEU A 250 6.17 17.30 -4.26
N PRO A 251 6.58 16.12 -4.74
CA PRO A 251 7.76 16.02 -5.60
C PRO A 251 7.58 16.79 -6.91
N ASP A 252 8.61 16.83 -7.75
CA ASP A 252 8.48 17.34 -9.10
C ASP A 252 7.47 16.50 -9.90
N LEU A 253 6.38 17.12 -10.30
CA LEU A 253 5.27 16.49 -11.03
C LEU A 253 5.31 16.83 -12.53
N SER A 254 6.42 17.37 -13.05
CA SER A 254 6.53 17.75 -14.45
C SER A 254 6.31 16.56 -15.39
N GLY A 255 6.83 15.36 -15.06
CA GLY A 255 6.58 14.13 -15.81
C GLY A 255 5.10 13.76 -15.83
N LEU A 256 4.42 13.80 -14.69
CA LEU A 256 2.99 13.56 -14.59
C LEU A 256 2.18 14.65 -15.34
N ALA A 257 2.58 15.91 -15.26
CA ALA A 257 1.92 17.02 -15.94
C ALA A 257 1.92 16.84 -17.47
N MET A 258 2.97 16.25 -18.03
CA MET A 258 3.04 15.93 -19.47
C MET A 258 1.90 15.04 -19.94
N LEU A 259 1.34 14.19 -19.06
CA LEU A 259 0.21 13.33 -19.37
C LEU A 259 -1.13 14.09 -19.41
N PHE A 260 -1.20 15.28 -18.84
CA PHE A 260 -2.39 16.14 -18.81
C PHE A 260 -2.34 17.34 -19.77
N ALA A 261 -1.20 17.58 -20.43
CA ALA A 261 -1.06 18.70 -21.36
C ALA A 261 -2.07 18.54 -22.52
N THR A 262 -2.95 19.53 -22.70
CA THR A 262 -4.08 19.49 -23.65
C THR A 262 -3.88 20.35 -24.90
N GLU A 263 -2.79 21.10 -24.98
CA GLU A 263 -2.58 22.02 -26.09
C GLU A 263 -2.21 21.31 -27.39
N GLY A 264 -3.25 20.97 -28.16
CA GLY A 264 -3.28 20.99 -29.62
C GLY A 264 -2.25 20.16 -30.39
N LYS A 265 -1.42 19.36 -29.76
CA LYS A 265 -0.37 18.53 -30.38
C LYS A 265 -0.11 17.24 -29.61
N PRO A 266 0.23 16.18 -30.36
CA PRO A 266 0.24 14.78 -29.95
C PRO A 266 1.14 14.31 -28.80
N PRO A 267 1.91 15.08 -28.03
CA PRO A 267 2.73 14.53 -26.95
C PRO A 267 1.92 13.79 -25.88
N THR A 268 0.75 14.31 -25.52
CA THR A 268 -0.07 13.76 -24.43
C THR A 268 -0.68 12.38 -24.70
N ALA A 269 -1.14 12.15 -25.90
CA ALA A 269 -1.69 10.84 -26.26
C ALA A 269 -0.59 9.77 -26.35
N ILE A 270 0.61 10.16 -26.76
CA ILE A 270 1.77 9.29 -26.81
C ILE A 270 2.22 8.95 -25.41
N GLY A 271 2.42 9.92 -24.52
CA GLY A 271 2.84 9.68 -23.14
C GLY A 271 1.89 8.77 -22.36
N ARG A 272 0.56 8.97 -22.49
CA ARG A 272 -0.44 8.08 -21.88
C ARG A 272 -0.40 6.67 -22.46
N ARG A 273 -0.19 6.53 -23.76
CA ARG A 273 -0.04 5.23 -24.41
C ARG A 273 1.21 4.52 -23.94
N ASP A 274 2.33 5.22 -23.87
CA ASP A 274 3.60 4.63 -23.42
C ASP A 274 3.50 4.15 -21.97
N LEU A 275 2.86 4.92 -21.09
CA LEU A 275 2.57 4.50 -19.72
C LEU A 275 1.73 3.21 -19.67
N LEU A 276 0.64 3.16 -20.44
CA LEU A 276 -0.22 1.98 -20.48
C LEU A 276 0.49 0.77 -21.10
N VAL A 277 1.30 0.97 -22.14
CA VAL A 277 2.09 -0.10 -22.76
C VAL A 277 3.13 -0.64 -21.77
N ALA A 278 3.85 0.22 -21.07
CA ALA A 278 4.83 -0.20 -20.06
C ALA A 278 4.16 -1.03 -18.95
N TRP A 279 3.01 -0.59 -18.46
CA TRP A 279 2.25 -1.34 -17.46
C TRP A 279 1.75 -2.69 -18.00
N LEU A 280 1.26 -2.74 -19.24
CA LEU A 280 0.81 -3.98 -19.89
C LEU A 280 1.95 -4.98 -20.10
N ASP A 281 3.14 -4.51 -20.43
CA ASP A 281 4.34 -5.34 -20.56
C ASP A 281 4.79 -5.89 -19.19
N GLU A 282 4.75 -5.08 -18.13
CA GLU A 282 5.01 -5.50 -16.75
C GLU A 282 3.99 -6.56 -16.30
N LEU A 283 2.70 -6.32 -16.53
CA LEU A 283 1.63 -7.28 -16.26
C LEU A 283 1.88 -8.61 -17.00
N ALA A 284 2.18 -8.55 -18.30
CA ALA A 284 2.42 -9.75 -19.08
C ALA A 284 3.62 -10.56 -18.56
N GLN A 285 4.69 -9.91 -18.10
CA GLN A 285 5.85 -10.55 -17.49
C GLN A 285 5.48 -11.18 -16.13
N THR A 286 4.71 -10.48 -15.31
CA THR A 286 4.23 -10.99 -14.02
C THR A 286 3.37 -12.24 -14.22
N LEU A 287 2.40 -12.20 -15.13
CA LEU A 287 1.56 -13.34 -15.44
C LEU A 287 2.36 -14.51 -16.08
N ALA A 288 3.41 -14.22 -16.84
CA ALA A 288 4.30 -15.26 -17.37
C ALA A 288 5.09 -15.97 -16.25
N ARG A 289 5.55 -15.25 -15.23
CA ARG A 289 6.19 -15.83 -14.04
C ARG A 289 5.22 -16.76 -13.32
N TRP A 290 4.01 -16.30 -13.04
CA TRP A 290 2.96 -17.13 -12.42
C TRP A 290 2.66 -18.41 -13.19
N ARG A 291 2.59 -18.32 -14.53
CA ARG A 291 2.37 -19.49 -15.36
C ARG A 291 3.50 -20.52 -15.31
N SER A 292 4.73 -20.05 -15.24
CA SER A 292 5.92 -20.92 -15.23
C SER A 292 6.16 -21.61 -13.89
N GLN A 293 5.53 -21.10 -12.83
CA GLN A 293 5.73 -21.53 -11.45
C GLN A 293 4.39 -21.74 -10.72
N PRO A 294 3.63 -22.77 -11.09
CA PRO A 294 2.28 -23.01 -10.57
C PRO A 294 2.23 -23.33 -9.07
N SER A 295 3.38 -23.63 -8.45
CA SER A 295 3.49 -23.77 -6.98
C SER A 295 3.29 -22.46 -6.23
N GLY A 296 3.36 -21.32 -6.93
CA GLY A 296 3.35 -19.99 -6.31
C GLY A 296 4.67 -19.59 -5.64
N GLU A 297 5.74 -20.31 -5.95
CA GLU A 297 7.10 -20.02 -5.47
C GLU A 297 8.08 -19.96 -6.65
N ASP A 298 9.12 -19.14 -6.54
CA ASP A 298 10.21 -19.09 -7.51
C ASP A 298 11.17 -20.28 -7.37
N ASN A 299 12.21 -20.34 -8.23
CA ASN A 299 13.21 -21.42 -8.22
C ASN A 299 14.02 -21.48 -6.90
N ASN A 300 13.93 -20.46 -6.04
CA ASN A 300 14.59 -20.38 -4.74
C ASN A 300 13.61 -20.66 -3.58
N GLY A 301 12.35 -21.03 -3.88
CA GLY A 301 11.30 -21.23 -2.89
C GLY A 301 10.72 -19.94 -2.31
N MET A 302 10.95 -18.79 -2.98
CA MET A 302 10.37 -17.51 -2.57
C MET A 302 8.96 -17.36 -3.14
N PRO A 303 8.00 -16.84 -2.34
CA PRO A 303 6.65 -16.59 -2.83
C PRO A 303 6.65 -15.69 -4.07
N LEU A 304 5.84 -16.03 -5.06
CA LEU A 304 5.57 -15.15 -6.21
C LEU A 304 4.57 -14.05 -5.86
N TRP A 305 3.82 -14.25 -4.81
CA TRP A 305 2.86 -13.29 -4.30
C TRP A 305 3.59 -12.13 -3.62
N HIS A 306 3.32 -10.92 -4.05
CA HIS A 306 3.72 -9.71 -3.33
C HIS A 306 2.97 -9.63 -1.99
N SER A 307 1.65 -9.83 -1.99
CA SER A 307 0.83 -10.03 -0.78
C SER A 307 0.83 -11.51 -0.38
N ALA A 308 1.96 -12.01 0.13
CA ALA A 308 2.22 -13.44 0.32
C ALA A 308 1.25 -14.14 1.29
N PHE A 309 0.67 -13.41 2.25
CA PHE A 309 -0.21 -13.94 3.28
C PHE A 309 -1.68 -13.59 3.04
N ALA A 310 -1.98 -12.39 2.55
CA ALA A 310 -3.31 -11.95 2.16
C ALA A 310 -3.74 -12.56 0.82
N ARG A 311 -2.76 -12.80 -0.06
CA ARG A 311 -2.96 -13.30 -1.44
C ARG A 311 -3.99 -12.47 -2.19
N THR A 312 -3.67 -11.20 -2.36
CA THR A 312 -4.55 -10.20 -2.99
C THR A 312 -3.95 -9.57 -4.25
N ASP A 313 -2.88 -10.16 -4.78
CA ASP A 313 -2.13 -9.62 -5.92
C ASP A 313 -3.00 -9.37 -7.15
N PHE A 314 -3.90 -10.29 -7.48
CA PHE A 314 -4.79 -10.13 -8.63
C PHE A 314 -5.89 -9.11 -8.36
N THR A 315 -6.37 -9.01 -7.11
CA THR A 315 -7.27 -7.93 -6.67
C THR A 315 -6.59 -6.57 -6.81
N GLU A 316 -5.32 -6.47 -6.44
CA GLU A 316 -4.53 -5.25 -6.57
C GLU A 316 -4.27 -4.89 -8.05
N LEU A 317 -3.97 -5.87 -8.91
CA LEU A 317 -3.81 -5.67 -10.35
C LEU A 317 -5.11 -5.21 -11.03
N ASP A 318 -6.30 -5.76 -10.65
CA ASP A 318 -7.59 -5.28 -11.15
C ASP A 318 -7.88 -3.85 -10.70
N ALA A 319 -7.54 -3.53 -9.47
CA ALA A 319 -7.71 -2.18 -8.92
C ALA A 319 -6.77 -1.17 -9.58
N GLU A 320 -5.50 -1.52 -9.76
CA GLU A 320 -4.52 -0.67 -10.46
C GLU A 320 -4.91 -0.45 -11.92
N TRP A 321 -5.35 -1.51 -12.63
CA TRP A 321 -5.89 -1.36 -13.98
C TRP A 321 -7.09 -0.42 -14.03
N SER A 322 -8.01 -0.55 -13.09
CA SER A 322 -9.19 0.30 -13.00
C SER A 322 -8.82 1.77 -12.74
N TRP A 323 -7.79 2.00 -11.93
CA TRP A 323 -7.24 3.32 -11.65
C TRP A 323 -6.56 3.93 -12.89
N LEU A 324 -5.71 3.16 -13.59
CA LEU A 324 -5.07 3.57 -14.84
C LEU A 324 -6.10 3.92 -15.93
N MET A 325 -7.13 3.09 -16.09
CA MET A 325 -8.22 3.33 -17.03
C MET A 325 -8.98 4.62 -16.73
N ARG A 326 -9.21 4.93 -15.48
CA ARG A 326 -9.94 6.12 -15.05
C ARG A 326 -9.16 7.40 -15.31
N HIS A 327 -7.86 7.38 -15.10
CA HIS A 327 -7.04 8.59 -15.07
C HIS A 327 -6.23 8.80 -16.37
N PHE A 328 -5.83 7.74 -17.03
CA PHE A 328 -4.87 7.81 -18.14
C PHE A 328 -5.38 7.23 -19.47
N TRP A 329 -6.59 6.69 -19.53
CA TRP A 329 -7.11 6.24 -20.82
C TRP A 329 -7.30 7.43 -21.77
N PRO A 330 -6.69 7.40 -22.99
CA PRO A 330 -6.77 8.54 -23.90
C PRO A 330 -8.19 8.69 -24.45
N GLU A 331 -8.74 9.92 -24.46
CA GLU A 331 -10.08 10.23 -24.95
C GLU A 331 -10.29 9.85 -26.44
N ALA A 332 -9.23 10.04 -27.26
CA ALA A 332 -9.18 9.64 -28.67
C ALA A 332 -8.51 8.28 -28.84
N GLY A 333 -8.70 7.38 -27.89
CA GLY A 333 -7.99 6.11 -27.80
C GLY A 333 -8.51 5.06 -28.80
N PRO A 334 -7.75 3.97 -28.92
CA PRO A 334 -8.21 2.78 -29.63
C PRO A 334 -9.44 2.19 -28.93
N ASP A 335 -10.04 1.20 -29.59
CA ASP A 335 -11.24 0.52 -29.09
C ASP A 335 -11.14 0.14 -27.59
N VAL A 336 -11.91 0.83 -26.77
CA VAL A 336 -12.00 0.60 -25.32
C VAL A 336 -12.50 -0.83 -24.99
N SER A 337 -13.06 -1.55 -25.99
CA SER A 337 -13.56 -2.91 -25.80
C SER A 337 -12.46 -3.89 -25.42
N ALA A 338 -11.25 -3.73 -25.97
CA ALA A 338 -10.09 -4.58 -25.61
C ALA A 338 -9.64 -4.32 -24.15
N ALA A 339 -9.60 -3.05 -23.75
CA ALA A 339 -9.28 -2.66 -22.39
C ALA A 339 -10.31 -3.17 -21.36
N LYS A 340 -11.59 -3.09 -21.71
CA LYS A 340 -12.66 -3.66 -20.87
C LYS A 340 -12.59 -5.19 -20.76
N ARG A 341 -12.20 -5.88 -21.83
CA ARG A 341 -12.00 -7.34 -21.78
C ARG A 341 -10.84 -7.71 -20.86
N LEU A 342 -9.73 -6.97 -20.92
CA LEU A 342 -8.61 -7.17 -19.98
C LEU A 342 -9.05 -6.96 -18.54
N GLY A 343 -9.77 -5.86 -18.23
CA GLY A 343 -10.31 -5.62 -16.90
C GLY A 343 -11.25 -6.74 -16.42
N LEU A 344 -12.07 -7.30 -17.32
CA LEU A 344 -12.89 -8.46 -16.94
C LEU A 344 -12.03 -9.71 -16.63
N SER A 345 -10.99 -9.94 -17.42
CA SER A 345 -10.07 -11.07 -17.16
C SER A 345 -9.32 -10.92 -15.83
N LEU A 346 -8.83 -9.71 -15.50
CA LEU A 346 -8.18 -9.42 -14.22
C LEU A 346 -9.14 -9.62 -13.06
N ARG A 347 -10.38 -9.17 -13.19
CA ARG A 347 -11.42 -9.38 -12.16
C ARG A 347 -11.71 -10.86 -11.94
N ASN A 348 -11.76 -11.67 -13.00
CA ASN A 348 -11.95 -13.11 -12.86
C ASN A 348 -10.77 -13.77 -12.13
N LEU A 349 -9.53 -13.30 -12.33
CA LEU A 349 -8.37 -13.76 -11.53
C LEU A 349 -8.52 -13.34 -10.06
N ALA A 350 -8.92 -12.09 -9.80
CA ALA A 350 -9.14 -11.58 -8.46
C ALA A 350 -10.27 -12.33 -7.70
N GLU A 351 -11.33 -12.72 -8.39
CA GLU A 351 -12.44 -13.50 -7.81
C GLU A 351 -12.02 -14.92 -7.38
N ALA A 352 -10.90 -15.43 -7.92
CA ALA A 352 -10.35 -16.73 -7.51
C ALA A 352 -9.59 -16.67 -6.18
N GLU A 353 -9.10 -15.50 -5.78
CA GLU A 353 -8.31 -15.34 -4.55
C GLU A 353 -9.08 -15.71 -3.28
N PRO A 354 -8.42 -16.24 -2.26
CA PRO A 354 -6.96 -16.44 -2.12
C PRO A 354 -6.42 -17.72 -2.77
N ALA A 355 -7.22 -18.50 -3.46
CA ALA A 355 -6.75 -19.65 -4.20
C ALA A 355 -5.97 -19.21 -5.46
N PRO A 356 -4.93 -19.96 -5.89
CA PRO A 356 -4.26 -19.66 -7.12
C PRO A 356 -5.23 -19.83 -8.32
N PRO A 357 -5.28 -18.84 -9.25
CA PRO A 357 -6.13 -18.96 -10.42
C PRO A 357 -5.66 -20.05 -11.39
N GLY A 358 -6.55 -20.48 -12.30
CA GLY A 358 -6.22 -21.46 -13.32
C GLY A 358 -5.13 -20.96 -14.28
N LEU A 359 -4.23 -21.86 -14.70
CA LEU A 359 -3.14 -21.51 -15.64
C LEU A 359 -3.67 -21.04 -16.99
N ASP A 360 -4.83 -21.51 -17.41
CA ASP A 360 -5.47 -21.07 -18.65
C ASP A 360 -6.00 -19.64 -18.53
N ASP A 361 -6.54 -19.25 -17.38
CA ASP A 361 -7.03 -17.91 -17.11
C ASP A 361 -5.87 -16.91 -17.04
N ILE A 362 -4.77 -17.29 -16.38
CA ILE A 362 -3.51 -16.51 -16.38
C ILE A 362 -3.00 -16.30 -17.80
N SER A 363 -2.99 -17.38 -18.62
CA SER A 363 -2.53 -17.32 -20.00
C SER A 363 -3.43 -16.41 -20.85
N ALA A 364 -4.73 -16.53 -20.72
CA ALA A 364 -5.70 -15.72 -21.45
C ALA A 364 -5.59 -14.24 -21.09
N THR A 365 -5.40 -13.94 -19.81
CA THR A 365 -5.22 -12.55 -19.33
C THR A 365 -3.91 -11.95 -19.83
N ARG A 366 -2.81 -12.71 -19.80
CA ARG A 366 -1.53 -12.28 -20.38
C ARG A 366 -1.64 -11.99 -21.87
N ASP A 367 -2.26 -12.89 -22.63
CA ASP A 367 -2.40 -12.73 -24.07
C ASP A 367 -3.30 -11.53 -24.43
N ALA A 368 -4.32 -11.25 -23.60
CA ALA A 368 -5.15 -10.05 -23.72
C ALA A 368 -4.34 -8.77 -23.45
N ALA A 369 -3.47 -8.76 -22.45
CA ALA A 369 -2.57 -7.63 -22.15
C ALA A 369 -1.61 -7.35 -23.30
N MET A 370 -0.96 -8.39 -23.82
CA MET A 370 -0.03 -8.27 -24.96
C MET A 370 -0.74 -7.78 -26.24
N ALA A 371 -1.95 -8.28 -26.52
CA ALA A 371 -2.73 -7.85 -27.68
C ALA A 371 -3.15 -6.37 -27.55
N LEU A 372 -3.49 -5.93 -26.35
CA LEU A 372 -3.82 -4.53 -26.10
C LEU A 372 -2.59 -3.63 -26.25
N ALA A 373 -1.43 -4.02 -25.71
CA ALA A 373 -0.17 -3.30 -25.88
C ALA A 373 0.19 -3.13 -27.37
N GLN A 374 0.08 -4.20 -28.15
CA GLN A 374 0.30 -4.16 -29.61
C GLN A 374 -0.69 -3.21 -30.34
N THR A 375 -1.95 -3.19 -29.91
CA THR A 375 -2.94 -2.27 -30.47
C THR A 375 -2.61 -0.81 -30.17
N LEU A 376 -2.16 -0.53 -28.95
CA LEU A 376 -1.73 0.80 -28.55
C LEU A 376 -0.48 1.26 -29.35
N THR A 377 0.50 0.40 -29.54
CA THR A 377 1.72 0.71 -30.32
C THR A 377 1.43 0.81 -31.83
N GLY A 378 0.64 -0.10 -32.38
CA GLY A 378 0.31 -0.16 -33.81
C GLY A 378 -0.43 1.08 -34.33
N ASN A 379 -1.31 1.66 -33.52
CA ASN A 379 -2.02 2.90 -33.86
C ASN A 379 -1.10 4.14 -33.87
N ALA A 380 -0.01 4.14 -33.09
CA ALA A 380 1.00 5.20 -33.13
C ALA A 380 1.75 5.25 -34.47
N SER A 381 2.08 4.09 -35.04
CA SER A 381 2.74 3.97 -36.36
C SER A 381 1.85 4.45 -37.53
N SER A 382 0.53 4.31 -37.43
CA SER A 382 -0.40 4.76 -38.47
C SER A 382 -0.69 6.26 -38.42
N ALA A 383 -0.69 6.87 -37.24
CA ALA A 383 -0.86 8.31 -37.04
C ALA A 383 0.37 9.09 -37.56
N SER A 384 1.58 8.63 -37.22
CA SER A 384 2.83 9.23 -37.69
C SER A 384 2.99 9.21 -39.21
N LYS A 385 2.43 8.22 -39.90
CA LYS A 385 2.47 8.17 -41.37
C LYS A 385 1.48 9.14 -42.04
N LYS A 386 0.38 9.51 -41.38
CA LYS A 386 -0.58 10.49 -41.91
C LYS A 386 -0.07 11.92 -41.81
N ASP A 387 0.70 12.24 -40.78
CA ASP A 387 1.22 13.59 -40.55
C ASP A 387 2.48 13.90 -41.40
N LEU A 388 3.09 12.89 -42.03
CA LEU A 388 4.22 13.04 -42.96
C LEU A 388 3.81 13.18 -44.44
N VAL A 389 2.51 13.16 -44.75
CA VAL A 389 1.93 13.25 -46.12
C VAL A 389 1.09 14.52 -46.28
N GLN A 390 1.08 15.43 -45.33
CA GLN A 390 0.60 16.81 -45.48
C GLN A 390 1.75 17.81 -45.39
#